data_d7ae4970a612d603bfc219ef05c02868
#
_entry.id   d7ae4970a612d603bfc219ef05c02868
#
_cell.length_a   1.000
_cell.length_b   1.000
_cell.length_c   1.000
_cell.angle_alpha   90.00
_cell.angle_beta   90.00
_cell.angle_gamma   90.00
#
_symmetry.space_group_name_H-M   'P 1'
#
loop_
_entity.id
_entity.type
_entity.pdbx_description
1 polymer ?
#
loop_
_entity_poly.entity_id
_entity_poly.type
_entity_poly.pdbx_seq_one_letter_code
_entity_poly.pdbx_strand_id
1 'polypeptide(L)'
;MAEPATSVSMIDPPVSARFAGFAEGFGQRVLLTVDTEEEFNWDAPFTRDQHGLEHIASIVRFQQFCEEIGAHPVYLVDWPVANDDRAIEIIGDAVTRGKAEIGVQLHPWMNPPFS
;
A
#
# COMPACT_ATOMS: atom_id res chain seq x y z
N MET A 1 -23.10 -34.45 -2.20
CA MET A 1 -23.23 -33.62 -3.41
C MET A 1 -22.70 -32.24 -3.05
N ALA A 2 -21.64 -31.80 -3.74
CA ALA A 2 -21.15 -30.44 -3.55
C ALA A 2 -22.15 -29.47 -4.20
N GLU A 3 -22.58 -28.44 -3.48
CA GLU A 3 -23.37 -27.36 -4.07
C GLU A 3 -22.56 -26.73 -5.21
N PRO A 4 -23.19 -26.43 -6.35
CA PRO A 4 -22.51 -25.75 -7.43
C PRO A 4 -22.02 -24.39 -6.93
N ALA A 5 -20.74 -24.11 -7.14
CA ALA A 5 -20.17 -22.81 -6.87
C ALA A 5 -21.00 -21.76 -7.62
N THR A 6 -21.75 -20.96 -6.89
CA THR A 6 -22.50 -19.84 -7.46
C THR A 6 -21.50 -18.87 -8.07
N SER A 7 -21.57 -18.70 -9.40
CA SER A 7 -20.75 -17.72 -10.11
C SER A 7 -20.97 -16.35 -9.49
N VAL A 8 -19.88 -15.67 -9.12
CA VAL A 8 -19.93 -14.29 -8.64
C VAL A 8 -19.86 -13.39 -9.86
N SER A 9 -20.91 -12.62 -10.10
CA SER A 9 -20.91 -11.58 -11.14
C SER A 9 -20.21 -10.33 -10.59
N MET A 10 -19.38 -9.69 -11.40
CA MET A 10 -18.81 -8.37 -11.06
C MET A 10 -19.80 -7.22 -11.33
N ILE A 11 -20.90 -7.50 -12.02
CA ILE A 11 -21.89 -6.51 -12.42
C ILE A 11 -23.05 -6.48 -11.43
N ASP A 12 -23.42 -7.63 -10.88
CA ASP A 12 -24.52 -7.74 -9.93
C ASP A 12 -24.01 -7.57 -8.49
N PRO A 13 -24.70 -6.78 -7.65
CA PRO A 13 -24.33 -6.67 -6.26
C PRO A 13 -24.40 -8.05 -5.57
N PRO A 14 -23.51 -8.34 -4.62
CA PRO A 14 -23.56 -9.58 -3.87
C PRO A 14 -24.87 -9.69 -3.09
N VAL A 15 -25.40 -10.90 -2.93
CA VAL A 15 -26.56 -11.14 -2.07
C VAL A 15 -26.25 -10.73 -0.62
N SER A 16 -27.26 -10.27 0.12
CA SER A 16 -27.10 -9.74 1.47
C SER A 16 -26.37 -10.69 2.45
N ALA A 17 -26.52 -12.01 2.26
CA ALA A 17 -25.82 -13.03 3.06
C ALA A 17 -24.29 -13.03 2.87
N ARG A 18 -23.75 -12.30 1.87
CA ARG A 18 -22.32 -12.13 1.60
C ARG A 18 -21.77 -10.80 2.08
N PHE A 19 -22.60 -9.93 2.64
CA PHE A 19 -22.12 -8.69 3.25
C PHE A 19 -21.42 -8.99 4.58
N ALA A 20 -20.31 -8.31 4.80
CA ALA A 20 -19.64 -8.34 6.09
C ALA A 20 -20.56 -7.70 7.14
N GLY A 21 -20.71 -8.37 8.27
CA GLY A 21 -21.34 -7.79 9.45
C GLY A 21 -20.30 -7.16 10.34
N PHE A 22 -20.57 -5.95 10.80
CA PHE A 22 -19.70 -5.24 11.74
C PHE A 22 -20.36 -5.21 13.12
N ALA A 23 -19.55 -5.19 14.17
CA ALA A 23 -20.02 -5.03 15.54
C ALA A 23 -20.77 -3.71 15.70
N GLU A 24 -21.73 -3.68 16.63
CA GLU A 24 -22.39 -2.45 17.05
C GLU A 24 -21.34 -1.42 17.52
N GLY A 25 -21.43 -0.20 17.04
CA GLY A 25 -20.48 0.87 17.36
C GLY A 25 -19.18 0.86 16.53
N PHE A 26 -19.02 -0.07 15.56
CA PHE A 26 -17.86 -0.04 14.65
C PHE A 26 -17.75 1.30 13.90
N GLY A 27 -18.89 1.87 13.49
CA GLY A 27 -18.98 3.16 12.81
C GLY A 27 -18.32 3.16 11.42
N GLN A 28 -18.14 4.34 10.87
CA GLN A 28 -17.40 4.55 9.63
C GLN A 28 -15.92 4.69 9.93
N ARG A 29 -15.09 4.00 9.15
CA ARG A 29 -13.64 4.07 9.24
C ARG A 29 -13.05 4.30 7.86
N VAL A 30 -11.96 5.04 7.83
CA VAL A 30 -11.17 5.30 6.62
C VAL A 30 -9.83 4.62 6.80
N LEU A 31 -9.41 3.86 5.79
CA LEU A 31 -8.07 3.33 5.65
C LEU A 31 -7.36 4.14 4.58
N LEU A 32 -6.23 4.74 4.93
CA LEU A 32 -5.39 5.49 4.02
C LEU A 32 -4.18 4.63 3.68
N THR A 33 -4.17 4.05 2.49
CA THR A 33 -3.01 3.33 1.95
C THR A 33 -2.26 4.22 0.97
N VAL A 34 -0.95 4.12 0.97
CA VAL A 34 -0.06 4.89 0.09
C VAL A 34 0.85 3.90 -0.62
N ASP A 35 0.62 3.72 -1.92
CA ASP A 35 1.53 2.96 -2.76
C ASP A 35 2.86 3.71 -2.79
N THR A 36 3.89 3.06 -2.28
CA THR A 36 5.22 3.65 -2.08
C THR A 36 6.22 2.77 -2.82
N GLU A 37 6.45 3.16 -4.05
CA GLU A 37 7.10 2.32 -5.05
C GLU A 37 8.12 3.10 -5.84
N GLU A 38 8.94 2.39 -6.61
CA GLU A 38 9.93 2.97 -7.50
C GLU A 38 9.30 3.78 -8.64
N GLU A 39 10.02 4.78 -9.10
CA GLU A 39 9.64 5.59 -10.27
C GLU A 39 10.15 4.95 -11.55
N PHE A 40 9.26 4.66 -12.49
CA PHE A 40 9.57 4.12 -13.80
C PHE A 40 9.37 5.12 -14.92
N ASN A 41 10.11 4.89 -16.00
CA ASN A 41 9.71 5.42 -17.29
C ASN A 41 8.74 4.44 -17.96
N TRP A 42 7.44 4.72 -17.89
CA TRP A 42 6.38 3.88 -18.45
C TRP A 42 6.41 3.76 -19.97
N ASP A 43 7.15 4.65 -20.66
CA ASP A 43 7.32 4.65 -22.12
C ASP A 43 8.55 3.82 -22.56
N ALA A 44 9.27 3.22 -21.63
CA ALA A 44 10.46 2.41 -21.88
C ALA A 44 10.27 0.97 -21.37
N PRO A 45 11.07 0.00 -21.87
CA PRO A 45 11.09 -1.34 -21.28
C PRO A 45 11.48 -1.29 -19.80
N PHE A 46 10.81 -2.10 -18.99
CA PHE A 46 11.15 -2.24 -17.58
C PHE A 46 12.57 -2.80 -17.41
N THR A 47 13.34 -2.14 -16.57
CA THR A 47 14.68 -2.59 -16.17
C THR A 47 14.80 -2.50 -14.66
N ARG A 48 15.54 -3.41 -14.05
CA ARG A 48 15.75 -3.46 -12.60
C ARG A 48 16.63 -2.31 -12.09
N ASP A 49 17.46 -1.76 -12.97
CA ASP A 49 18.52 -0.82 -12.60
C ASP A 49 18.17 0.64 -12.94
N GLN A 50 17.06 0.88 -13.66
CA GLN A 50 16.66 2.20 -14.13
C GLN A 50 15.34 2.62 -13.47
N HIS A 51 15.40 2.84 -12.19
CA HIS A 51 14.30 3.41 -11.41
C HIS A 51 14.80 4.60 -10.59
N GLY A 52 13.88 5.48 -10.21
CA GLY A 52 14.12 6.60 -9.32
C GLY A 52 13.45 6.40 -7.97
N LEU A 53 13.90 7.13 -6.98
CA LEU A 53 13.30 7.24 -5.64
C LEU A 53 13.29 8.70 -5.18
N GLU A 54 13.22 9.64 -6.11
CA GLU A 54 13.30 11.08 -5.82
C GLU A 54 12.12 11.56 -4.96
N HIS A 55 10.94 10.97 -5.17
CA HIS A 55 9.72 11.31 -4.45
C HIS A 55 9.77 10.98 -2.95
N ILE A 56 10.64 10.06 -2.52
CA ILE A 56 10.77 9.66 -1.11
C ILE A 56 10.95 10.87 -0.19
N ALA A 57 11.68 11.89 -0.65
CA ALA A 57 11.82 13.14 0.10
C ALA A 57 10.49 13.84 0.41
N SER A 58 9.51 13.68 -0.46
CA SER A 58 8.21 14.33 -0.34
C SER A 58 7.33 13.67 0.70
N ILE A 59 7.63 12.43 1.10
CA ILE A 59 6.90 11.68 2.13
C ILE A 59 6.92 12.44 3.47
N VAL A 60 8.01 13.13 3.80
CA VAL A 60 8.11 13.94 5.02
C VAL A 60 6.95 14.94 5.12
N ARG A 61 6.68 15.66 4.02
CA ARG A 61 5.60 16.65 3.98
C ARG A 61 4.22 16.01 4.04
N PHE A 62 4.06 14.90 3.35
CA PHE A 62 2.80 14.15 3.36
C PHE A 62 2.52 13.57 4.75
N GLN A 63 3.53 12.99 5.40
CA GLN A 63 3.42 12.47 6.76
C GLN A 63 3.04 13.55 7.76
N GLN A 64 3.68 14.73 7.68
CA GLN A 64 3.32 15.87 8.53
C GLN A 64 1.86 16.28 8.37
N PHE A 65 1.38 16.35 7.12
CA PHE A 65 -0.02 16.63 6.84
C PHE A 65 -0.95 15.56 7.45
N CYS A 66 -0.62 14.29 7.33
CA CYS A 66 -1.39 13.21 7.95
C CYS A 66 -1.46 13.36 9.48
N GLU A 67 -0.34 13.70 10.11
CA GLU A 67 -0.29 13.91 11.55
C GLU A 67 -1.13 15.12 12.01
N GLU A 68 -1.14 16.21 11.24
CA GLU A 68 -1.93 17.41 11.51
C GLU A 68 -3.44 17.11 11.50
N ILE A 69 -3.90 16.22 10.62
CA ILE A 69 -5.32 15.82 10.53
C ILE A 69 -5.67 14.58 11.36
N GLY A 70 -4.71 14.01 12.07
CA GLY A 70 -4.89 12.80 12.87
C GLY A 70 -5.07 11.53 12.05
N ALA A 71 -4.61 11.51 10.79
CA ALA A 71 -4.60 10.32 9.95
C ALA A 71 -3.31 9.51 10.17
N HIS A 72 -3.44 8.18 10.08
CA HIS A 72 -2.33 7.23 10.17
C HIS A 72 -2.24 6.48 8.84
N PRO A 73 -1.34 6.84 7.93
CA PRO A 73 -1.18 6.17 6.66
C PRO A 73 -0.52 4.80 6.83
N VAL A 74 -0.86 3.89 5.92
CA VAL A 74 -0.17 2.61 5.72
C VAL A 74 0.65 2.75 4.44
N TYR A 75 1.96 2.80 4.55
CA TYR A 75 2.87 2.83 3.41
C TYR A 75 3.06 1.40 2.89
N LEU A 76 2.59 1.15 1.68
CA LEU A 76 2.79 -0.13 0.99
C LEU A 76 4.10 -0.04 0.21
N VAL A 77 5.17 -0.57 0.78
CA VAL A 77 6.52 -0.44 0.22
C VAL A 77 6.88 -1.64 -0.63
N ASP A 78 7.55 -1.38 -1.74
CA ASP A 78 8.15 -2.38 -2.60
C ASP A 78 9.62 -2.67 -2.24
N TRP A 79 10.26 -3.53 -3.02
CA TRP A 79 11.64 -3.92 -2.76
C TRP A 79 12.65 -2.77 -2.86
N PRO A 80 12.67 -1.93 -3.92
CA PRO A 80 13.56 -0.78 -4.00
C PRO A 80 13.43 0.18 -2.81
N VAL A 81 12.21 0.55 -2.45
CA VAL A 81 11.94 1.46 -1.32
C VAL A 81 12.35 0.82 0.01
N ALA A 82 12.08 -0.47 0.20
CA ALA A 82 12.46 -1.18 1.42
C ALA A 82 13.98 -1.34 1.62
N ASN A 83 14.78 -1.13 0.57
CA ASN A 83 16.24 -1.17 0.61
C ASN A 83 16.91 0.20 0.46
N ASP A 84 16.15 1.27 0.43
CA ASP A 84 16.68 2.63 0.40
C ASP A 84 16.82 3.20 1.81
N ASP A 85 18.04 3.58 2.19
CA ASP A 85 18.36 4.07 3.55
C ASP A 85 17.52 5.30 3.92
N ARG A 86 17.23 6.18 2.98
CA ARG A 86 16.44 7.38 3.19
C ARG A 86 14.96 7.05 3.42
N ALA A 87 14.42 6.11 2.66
CA ALA A 87 13.05 5.64 2.87
C ALA A 87 12.91 4.95 4.23
N ILE A 88 13.88 4.11 4.60
CA ILE A 88 13.94 3.45 5.91
C ILE A 88 13.97 4.50 7.03
N GLU A 89 14.77 5.55 6.93
CA GLU A 89 14.85 6.61 7.93
C GLU A 89 13.51 7.34 8.05
N ILE A 90 12.94 7.83 6.92
CA ILE A 90 11.75 8.68 6.93
C ILE A 90 10.51 7.90 7.38
N ILE A 91 10.25 6.74 6.75
CA ILE A 91 9.07 5.93 7.06
C ILE A 91 9.23 5.26 8.43
N GLY A 92 10.42 4.74 8.71
CA GLY A 92 10.74 4.10 9.97
C GLY A 92 10.59 5.02 11.19
N ASP A 93 10.94 6.31 11.07
CA ASP A 93 10.67 7.31 12.11
C ASP A 93 9.17 7.43 12.38
N ALA A 94 8.35 7.60 11.34
CA ALA A 94 6.91 7.72 11.48
C ALA A 94 6.27 6.47 12.13
N VAL A 95 6.72 5.28 11.70
CA VAL A 95 6.26 4.00 12.28
C VAL A 95 6.68 3.87 13.75
N THR A 96 7.93 4.19 14.07
CA THR A 96 8.45 4.13 15.46
C THR A 96 7.70 5.06 16.40
N ARG A 97 7.28 6.21 15.91
CA ARG A 97 6.43 7.16 16.66
C ARG A 97 4.96 6.75 16.71
N GLY A 98 4.56 5.64 16.09
CA GLY A 98 3.15 5.19 16.02
C GLY A 98 2.26 6.14 15.21
N LYS A 99 2.82 6.79 14.19
CA LYS A 99 2.13 7.77 13.31
C LYS A 99 1.87 7.24 11.92
N ALA A 100 2.38 6.06 11.60
CA ALA A 100 2.15 5.35 10.35
C ALA A 100 2.25 3.84 10.58
N GLU A 101 1.82 3.08 9.61
CA GLU A 101 2.03 1.64 9.50
C GLU A 101 2.77 1.32 8.20
N ILE A 102 3.33 0.12 8.13
CA ILE A 102 4.01 -0.38 6.93
C ILE A 102 3.31 -1.63 6.43
N GLY A 103 3.11 -1.71 5.13
CA GLY A 103 2.67 -2.89 4.42
C GLY A 103 3.63 -3.22 3.27
N VAL A 104 3.35 -4.28 2.55
CA VAL A 104 4.20 -4.75 1.45
C VAL A 104 3.43 -4.66 0.14
N GLN A 105 4.11 -4.13 -0.88
CA GLN A 105 3.69 -4.16 -2.28
C GLN A 105 4.69 -5.00 -3.07
N LEU A 106 4.19 -5.87 -3.94
CA LEU A 106 5.04 -6.77 -4.72
C LEU A 106 4.99 -6.40 -6.20
N HIS A 107 6.13 -5.97 -6.72
CA HIS A 107 6.36 -5.79 -8.16
C HIS A 107 7.22 -6.95 -8.67
N PRO A 108 6.67 -7.92 -9.45
CA PRO A 108 7.39 -9.12 -9.85
C PRO A 108 8.69 -8.86 -10.60
N TRP A 109 8.78 -7.72 -11.29
CA TRP A 109 9.98 -7.30 -12.03
C TRP A 109 11.07 -6.69 -11.13
N MET A 110 10.73 -6.26 -9.90
CA MET A 110 11.66 -5.63 -8.96
C MET A 110 11.92 -6.46 -7.71
N ASN A 111 11.05 -7.40 -7.38
CA ASN A 111 11.18 -8.21 -6.17
C ASN A 111 11.96 -9.50 -6.45
N PRO A 112 12.98 -9.86 -5.63
CA PRO A 112 13.61 -11.18 -5.70
C PRO A 112 12.64 -12.28 -5.20
N PRO A 113 12.90 -13.58 -5.53
CA PRO A 113 14.00 -14.04 -6.37
C PRO A 113 13.78 -13.76 -7.86
N PHE A 114 14.85 -13.38 -8.55
CA PHE A 114 14.82 -13.18 -9.99
C PHE A 114 15.17 -14.50 -10.70
N SER A 115 14.33 -14.90 -11.64
CA SER A 115 14.56 -16.06 -12.50
C SER A 115 15.22 -15.67 -13.81
#